data_e5369807fe737c92e355e98a8b070a3e
#
_entry.id   e5369807fe737c92e355e98a8b070a3e
#
_cell.length_a   1.000
_cell.length_b   1.000
_cell.length_c   1.000
_cell.angle_alpha   90.00
_cell.angle_beta   90.00
_cell.angle_gamma   90.00
#
_symmetry.space_group_name_H-M   'P 1'
#
loop_
_entity.id
_entity.type
_entity.pdbx_description
1 polymer ?
#
loop_
_entity_poly.entity_id
_entity_poly.type
_entity_poly.pdbx_seq_one_letter_code
_entity_poly.pdbx_strand_id
1 'polypeptide(L)'
;MAISTGDAVLASQAMGADFAYMGTRFIVSQEAHASEQYKQAIVTAQAADIVYTDHFTGIHGNYIKESIINAGLDPTNLPQGDSQAFAKLSQAGKDGSSAKAWKDIWGACQGVGLIDGVPTVAQIVDQLESEYQAAKKLLAI
;
A
#
# COMPACT_ATOMS: atom_id res chain seq x y z
N MET A 1 -2.86 -9.42 -7.52
CA MET A 1 -2.33 -8.43 -8.49
C MET A 1 -2.40 -7.05 -7.84
N ALA A 2 -1.36 -6.24 -7.98
CA ALA A 2 -1.39 -4.85 -7.51
C ALA A 2 -1.83 -3.95 -8.67
N ILE A 3 -2.89 -3.19 -8.50
CA ILE A 3 -3.43 -2.29 -9.53
C ILE A 3 -3.07 -0.87 -9.11
N SER A 4 -2.26 -0.18 -9.94
CA SER A 4 -1.82 1.20 -9.69
C SER A 4 -1.89 2.08 -10.94
N THR A 5 -2.21 1.51 -12.10
CA THR A 5 -2.20 2.17 -13.41
C THR A 5 -3.46 1.84 -14.22
N GLY A 6 -3.78 2.65 -15.24
CA GLY A 6 -4.96 2.45 -16.08
C GLY A 6 -4.87 1.22 -16.99
N ASP A 7 -3.69 0.87 -17.46
CA ASP A 7 -3.46 -0.38 -18.21
C ASP A 7 -3.69 -1.62 -17.33
N ALA A 8 -3.32 -1.57 -16.05
CA ALA A 8 -3.63 -2.66 -15.10
C ALA A 8 -5.15 -2.77 -14.83
N VAL A 9 -5.91 -1.67 -14.88
CA VAL A 9 -7.38 -1.68 -14.85
C VAL A 9 -7.92 -2.42 -16.07
N LEU A 10 -7.45 -2.08 -17.27
CA LEU A 10 -7.85 -2.76 -18.50
C LEU A 10 -7.52 -4.26 -18.48
N ALA A 11 -6.32 -4.62 -17.99
CA ALA A 11 -5.92 -6.01 -17.84
C ALA A 11 -6.85 -6.78 -16.88
N SER A 12 -7.25 -6.16 -15.77
CA SER A 12 -8.20 -6.74 -14.82
C SER A 12 -9.56 -6.99 -15.46
N GLN A 13 -10.06 -6.04 -16.24
CA GLN A 13 -11.31 -6.17 -16.99
C GLN A 13 -11.22 -7.29 -18.04
N ALA A 14 -10.11 -7.40 -18.75
CA ALA A 14 -9.87 -8.48 -19.71
C ALA A 14 -9.86 -9.88 -19.05
N MET A 15 -9.49 -9.97 -17.77
CA MET A 15 -9.60 -11.18 -16.97
C MET A 15 -10.99 -11.42 -16.37
N GLY A 16 -11.98 -10.59 -16.66
CA GLY A 16 -13.37 -10.75 -16.22
C GLY A 16 -13.73 -10.01 -14.93
N ALA A 17 -12.92 -9.08 -14.46
CA ALA A 17 -13.26 -8.26 -13.30
C ALA A 17 -14.25 -7.14 -13.69
N ASP A 18 -15.31 -6.95 -12.90
CA ASP A 18 -16.24 -5.83 -13.05
C ASP A 18 -15.69 -4.53 -12.45
N PHE A 19 -14.83 -4.63 -11.43
CA PHE A 19 -14.27 -3.50 -10.70
C PHE A 19 -12.76 -3.69 -10.44
N ALA A 20 -12.03 -2.57 -10.40
CA ALA A 20 -10.64 -2.53 -9.93
C ALA A 20 -10.59 -1.86 -8.55
N TYR A 21 -10.03 -2.55 -7.55
CA TYR A 21 -9.84 -2.02 -6.20
C TYR A 21 -8.43 -1.48 -6.02
N MET A 22 -8.31 -0.21 -5.65
CA MET A 22 -7.04 0.47 -5.45
C MET A 22 -7.01 1.13 -4.06
N GLY A 23 -6.06 0.73 -3.19
CA GLY A 23 -5.83 1.39 -1.90
C GLY A 23 -4.58 2.27 -1.94
N THR A 24 -3.42 1.65 -2.16
CA THR A 24 -2.10 2.32 -2.07
C THR A 24 -1.99 3.56 -2.96
N ARG A 25 -2.53 3.52 -4.18
CA ARG A 25 -2.51 4.65 -5.12
C ARG A 25 -3.22 5.89 -4.55
N PHE A 26 -4.32 5.71 -3.81
CA PHE A 26 -5.09 6.80 -3.23
C PHE A 26 -4.58 7.23 -1.84
N ILE A 27 -3.80 6.41 -1.12
CA ILE A 27 -3.09 6.85 0.09
C ILE A 27 -2.16 8.02 -0.24
N VAL A 28 -1.58 8.03 -1.44
CA VAL A 28 -0.63 9.05 -1.92
C VAL A 28 -1.35 10.20 -2.64
N SER A 29 -2.58 10.51 -2.27
CA SER A 29 -3.27 11.71 -2.74
C SER A 29 -3.07 12.88 -1.78
N GLN A 30 -3.19 14.11 -2.30
CA GLN A 30 -3.12 15.32 -1.47
C GLN A 30 -4.24 15.34 -0.42
N GLU A 31 -5.42 14.83 -0.77
CA GLU A 31 -6.61 14.79 0.08
C GLU A 31 -6.59 13.70 1.15
N ALA A 32 -5.73 12.68 1.01
CA ALA A 32 -5.64 11.61 2.00
C ALA A 32 -5.03 12.11 3.32
N HIS A 33 -5.63 11.71 4.44
CA HIS A 33 -5.14 12.02 5.79
C HIS A 33 -3.92 11.18 6.23
N ALA A 34 -3.24 10.50 5.32
CA ALA A 34 -1.97 9.83 5.61
C ALA A 34 -0.87 10.87 5.92
N SER A 35 0.06 10.52 6.82
CA SER A 35 1.20 11.41 7.12
C SER A 35 2.08 11.60 5.89
N GLU A 36 2.77 12.75 5.80
CA GLU A 36 3.69 13.02 4.69
C GLU A 36 4.82 11.97 4.61
N GLN A 37 5.30 11.48 5.77
CA GLN A 37 6.29 10.40 5.81
C GLN A 37 5.76 9.11 5.19
N TYR A 38 4.50 8.76 5.45
CA TYR A 38 3.88 7.58 4.84
C TYR A 38 3.72 7.75 3.32
N LYS A 39 3.24 8.89 2.86
CA LYS A 39 3.12 9.19 1.43
C LYS A 39 4.48 9.12 0.75
N GLN A 40 5.51 9.74 1.35
CA GLN A 40 6.87 9.74 0.81
C GLN A 40 7.47 8.32 0.78
N ALA A 41 7.26 7.53 1.84
CA ALA A 41 7.70 6.14 1.87
C ALA A 41 7.08 5.30 0.73
N ILE A 42 5.80 5.54 0.38
CA ILE A 42 5.18 4.87 -0.78
C ILE A 42 5.82 5.32 -2.10
N VAL A 43 6.08 6.63 -2.26
CA VAL A 43 6.66 7.18 -3.51
C VAL A 43 8.08 6.68 -3.74
N THR A 44 8.86 6.46 -2.66
CA THR A 44 10.26 6.01 -2.76
C THR A 44 10.41 4.49 -2.82
N ALA A 45 9.41 3.74 -2.33
CA ALA A 45 9.47 2.29 -2.25
C ALA A 45 9.40 1.61 -3.62
N GLN A 46 10.06 0.47 -3.72
CA GLN A 46 9.95 -0.47 -4.83
C GLN A 46 9.23 -1.75 -4.37
N ALA A 47 8.84 -2.61 -5.29
CA ALA A 47 8.17 -3.88 -4.98
C ALA A 47 8.99 -4.76 -4.00
N ALA A 48 10.32 -4.68 -4.07
CA ALA A 48 11.25 -5.39 -3.18
C ALA A 48 11.28 -4.83 -1.74
N ASP A 49 10.72 -3.63 -1.53
CA ASP A 49 10.61 -3.01 -0.21
C ASP A 49 9.29 -3.37 0.50
N ILE A 50 8.49 -4.24 -0.08
CA ILE A 50 7.27 -4.74 0.53
C ILE A 50 7.54 -6.06 1.23
N VAL A 51 7.32 -6.08 2.54
CA VAL A 51 7.46 -7.25 3.41
C VAL A 51 6.10 -7.89 3.61
N TYR A 52 5.97 -9.18 3.26
CA TYR A 52 4.76 -9.97 3.47
C TYR A 52 4.88 -10.75 4.78
N THR A 53 4.11 -10.40 5.79
CA THR A 53 4.21 -10.98 7.13
C THR A 53 2.87 -10.94 7.88
N ASP A 54 2.68 -11.85 8.80
CA ASP A 54 1.56 -11.89 9.76
C ASP A 54 1.94 -11.29 11.14
N HIS A 55 3.20 -10.88 11.31
CA HIS A 55 3.76 -10.45 12.59
C HIS A 55 2.92 -9.42 13.33
N PHE A 56 2.37 -8.42 12.62
CA PHE A 56 1.71 -7.27 13.23
C PHE A 56 0.26 -7.52 13.62
N THR A 57 -0.45 -8.38 12.90
CA THR A 57 -1.90 -8.55 13.07
C THR A 57 -2.31 -10.01 13.28
N GLY A 58 -1.40 -10.96 13.13
CA GLY A 58 -1.71 -12.39 13.09
C GLY A 58 -2.34 -12.83 11.75
N ILE A 59 -2.52 -11.88 10.81
CA ILE A 59 -3.00 -12.12 9.44
C ILE A 59 -1.97 -11.56 8.49
N HIS A 60 -1.61 -12.32 7.46
CA HIS A 60 -0.63 -11.88 6.48
C HIS A 60 -1.07 -10.58 5.78
N GLY A 61 -0.17 -9.60 5.78
CA GLY A 61 -0.32 -8.32 5.12
C GLY A 61 0.98 -7.87 4.48
N ASN A 62 0.87 -6.86 3.64
CA ASN A 62 2.01 -6.24 2.96
C ASN A 62 2.37 -4.92 3.67
N TYR A 63 3.62 -4.78 4.08
CA TYR A 63 4.10 -3.64 4.85
C TYR A 63 5.36 -3.04 4.23
N ILE A 64 5.52 -1.73 4.34
CA ILE A 64 6.71 -1.02 3.84
C ILE A 64 7.88 -1.31 4.78
N LYS A 65 8.96 -1.84 4.23
CA LYS A 65 10.19 -2.23 4.93
C LYS A 65 10.77 -1.10 5.80
N GLU A 66 10.79 0.12 5.26
CA GLU A 66 11.28 1.30 5.97
C GLU A 66 10.52 1.55 7.27
N SER A 67 9.19 1.42 7.30
CA SER A 67 8.40 1.62 8.51
C SER A 67 8.69 0.58 9.58
N ILE A 68 9.02 -0.66 9.18
CA ILE A 68 9.43 -1.75 10.09
C ILE A 68 10.79 -1.42 10.72
N ILE A 69 11.75 -0.96 9.91
CA ILE A 69 13.09 -0.55 10.37
C ILE A 69 12.98 0.64 11.33
N ASN A 70 12.16 1.64 10.99
CA ASN A 70 11.95 2.83 11.83
C ASN A 70 11.30 2.49 13.17
N ALA A 71 10.53 1.40 13.24
CA ALA A 71 9.99 0.85 14.48
C ALA A 71 11.01 0.03 15.29
N GLY A 72 12.27 -0.06 14.84
CA GLY A 72 13.35 -0.79 15.53
C GLY A 72 13.33 -2.31 15.31
N LEU A 73 12.60 -2.79 14.29
CA LEU A 73 12.48 -4.21 13.98
C LEU A 73 13.33 -4.58 12.76
N ASP A 74 13.80 -5.84 12.73
CA ASP A 74 14.49 -6.40 11.58
C ASP A 74 13.46 -7.05 10.62
N PRO A 75 13.23 -6.47 9.42
CA PRO A 75 12.26 -7.00 8.47
C PRO A 75 12.61 -8.37 7.90
N THR A 76 13.87 -8.82 8.07
CA THR A 76 14.33 -10.14 7.63
C THR A 76 14.16 -11.22 8.71
N ASN A 77 13.90 -10.84 9.95
CA ASN A 77 13.79 -11.75 11.09
C ASN A 77 12.60 -11.37 11.98
N LEU A 78 11.42 -11.24 11.37
CA LEU A 78 10.19 -11.03 12.09
C LEU A 78 9.66 -12.35 12.64
N PRO A 79 9.37 -12.46 13.96
CA PRO A 79 8.73 -13.65 14.51
C PRO A 79 7.33 -13.82 13.90
N GLN A 80 6.87 -15.08 13.86
CA GLN A 80 5.52 -15.40 13.41
C GLN A 80 4.47 -14.67 14.27
N GLY A 81 3.44 -14.15 13.62
CA GLY A 81 2.37 -13.43 14.31
C GLY A 81 1.52 -14.36 15.17
N ASP A 82 1.12 -13.85 16.34
CA ASP A 82 0.14 -14.50 17.20
C ASP A 82 -1.25 -13.96 16.85
N SER A 83 -2.26 -14.83 16.78
CA SER A 83 -3.66 -14.43 16.57
C SER A 83 -4.18 -13.47 17.65
N GLN A 84 -3.51 -13.43 18.81
CA GLN A 84 -3.77 -12.45 19.88
C GLN A 84 -2.96 -11.15 19.72
N ALA A 85 -2.01 -11.08 18.78
CA ALA A 85 -1.16 -9.91 18.59
C ALA A 85 -1.99 -8.65 18.28
N PHE A 86 -3.03 -8.78 17.47
CA PHE A 86 -3.96 -7.68 17.17
C PHE A 86 -4.72 -7.20 18.43
N ALA A 87 -5.16 -8.11 19.28
CA ALA A 87 -5.83 -7.76 20.54
C ALA A 87 -4.86 -7.08 21.53
N LYS A 88 -3.63 -7.58 21.64
CA LYS A 88 -2.56 -6.95 22.45
C LYS A 88 -2.18 -5.56 21.91
N LEU A 89 -2.10 -5.42 20.59
CA LEU A 89 -1.81 -4.17 19.93
C LEU A 89 -2.89 -3.11 20.17
N SER A 90 -4.16 -3.50 20.13
CA SER A 90 -5.29 -2.60 20.39
C SER A 90 -5.37 -2.17 21.87
N GLN A 91 -4.83 -2.97 22.80
CA GLN A 91 -4.78 -2.67 24.25
C GLN A 91 -3.54 -1.84 24.63
N ALA A 92 -2.38 -2.07 24.02
CA ALA A 92 -1.14 -1.34 24.29
C ALA A 92 -1.26 0.18 24.00
N GLY A 93 -2.19 0.58 23.15
CA GLY A 93 -2.47 1.99 22.88
C GLY A 93 -3.04 2.81 24.03
N LYS A 94 -3.34 2.19 25.18
CA LYS A 94 -3.85 2.88 26.37
C LYS A 94 -2.75 3.38 27.33
N ASP A 95 -1.55 2.80 27.25
CA ASP A 95 -0.46 3.08 28.21
C ASP A 95 0.64 3.99 27.67
N GLY A 96 0.51 4.52 26.44
CA GLY A 96 1.40 5.57 25.88
C GLY A 96 2.82 5.15 25.54
N SER A 97 3.24 3.89 25.71
CA SER A 97 4.64 3.48 25.70
C SER A 97 5.07 2.51 24.59
N SER A 98 4.18 2.11 23.67
CA SER A 98 4.59 1.31 22.52
C SER A 98 4.17 1.95 21.20
N ALA A 99 5.03 1.88 20.18
CA ALA A 99 4.71 2.26 18.82
C ALA A 99 3.35 1.65 18.46
N LYS A 100 2.40 2.51 18.07
CA LYS A 100 1.08 2.06 17.65
C LYS A 100 1.26 1.39 16.29
N ALA A 101 1.50 0.08 16.28
CA ALA A 101 1.90 -0.64 15.08
C ALA A 101 1.00 -0.34 13.88
N TRP A 102 -0.33 -0.18 14.10
CA TRP A 102 -1.25 0.21 13.02
C TRP A 102 -1.10 1.69 12.55
N LYS A 103 -0.41 2.53 13.34
CA LYS A 103 -0.14 3.94 12.99
C LYS A 103 1.25 4.12 12.39
N ASP A 104 2.23 3.37 12.89
CA ASP A 104 3.64 3.57 12.61
C ASP A 104 4.19 2.49 11.64
N ILE A 105 3.48 1.37 11.44
CA ILE A 105 3.78 0.33 10.46
C ILE A 105 2.82 0.50 9.26
N TRP A 106 3.39 0.83 8.11
CA TRP A 106 2.61 1.27 6.96
C TRP A 106 2.39 0.15 5.95
N GLY A 107 1.11 -0.06 5.62
CA GLY A 107 0.72 -1.05 4.61
C GLY A 107 0.79 -0.48 3.20
N ALA A 108 1.31 -1.26 2.24
CA ALA A 108 1.27 -0.92 0.82
C ALA A 108 1.34 -2.17 -0.04
N CYS A 109 0.79 -2.11 -1.26
CA CYS A 109 0.91 -3.21 -2.21
C CYS A 109 2.21 -3.13 -3.02
N GLN A 110 2.58 -4.23 -3.71
CA GLN A 110 3.78 -4.30 -4.55
C GLN A 110 3.75 -3.34 -5.76
N GLY A 111 2.62 -2.70 -6.05
CA GLY A 111 2.49 -1.69 -7.09
C GLY A 111 3.06 -0.31 -6.75
N VAL A 112 3.73 -0.15 -5.59
CA VAL A 112 4.35 1.11 -5.15
C VAL A 112 5.34 1.68 -6.17
N GLY A 113 6.16 0.86 -6.80
CA GLY A 113 7.14 1.28 -7.80
C GLY A 113 6.57 1.94 -9.07
N LEU A 114 5.23 2.01 -9.19
CA LEU A 114 4.52 2.71 -10.27
C LEU A 114 3.91 4.04 -9.79
N ILE A 115 4.23 4.49 -8.58
CA ILE A 115 3.70 5.70 -7.95
C ILE A 115 4.86 6.67 -7.76
N ASP A 116 4.84 7.78 -8.48
CA ASP A 116 5.95 8.72 -8.61
C ASP A 116 5.71 10.10 -7.98
N GLY A 117 4.57 10.30 -7.30
CA GLY A 117 4.24 11.60 -6.71
C GLY A 117 2.98 11.60 -5.85
N VAL A 118 2.64 12.78 -5.33
CA VAL A 118 1.47 13.03 -4.48
C VAL A 118 0.50 13.96 -5.22
N PRO A 119 -0.22 13.47 -6.23
CA PRO A 119 -1.21 14.25 -6.99
C PRO A 119 -2.51 14.43 -6.21
N THR A 120 -3.43 15.24 -6.75
CA THR A 120 -4.82 15.26 -6.27
C THR A 120 -5.56 14.00 -6.72
N VAL A 121 -6.68 13.68 -6.04
CA VAL A 121 -7.55 12.57 -6.44
C VAL A 121 -8.03 12.76 -7.88
N ALA A 122 -8.39 13.98 -8.28
CA ALA A 122 -8.81 14.28 -9.65
C ALA A 122 -7.70 13.93 -10.66
N GLN A 123 -6.45 14.35 -10.39
CA GLN A 123 -5.31 14.02 -11.25
C GLN A 123 -5.04 12.51 -11.32
N ILE A 124 -5.23 11.77 -10.21
CA ILE A 124 -5.10 10.30 -10.23
C ILE A 124 -6.14 9.69 -11.18
N VAL A 125 -7.40 10.13 -11.09
CA VAL A 125 -8.49 9.60 -11.93
C VAL A 125 -8.26 9.93 -13.40
N ASP A 126 -7.89 11.17 -13.72
CA ASP A 126 -7.59 11.61 -15.09
C ASP A 126 -6.42 10.81 -15.69
N GLN A 127 -5.37 10.57 -14.90
CA GLN A 127 -4.23 9.75 -15.31
C GLN A 127 -4.65 8.30 -15.59
N LEU A 128 -5.39 7.68 -14.68
CA LEU A 128 -5.88 6.31 -14.83
C LEU A 128 -6.76 6.16 -16.07
N GLU A 129 -7.63 7.13 -16.34
CA GLU A 129 -8.46 7.14 -17.54
C GLU A 129 -7.60 7.27 -18.80
N SER A 130 -6.66 8.21 -18.82
CA SER A 130 -5.75 8.42 -19.94
C SER A 130 -4.94 7.16 -20.27
N GLU A 131 -4.34 6.53 -19.25
CA GLU A 131 -3.57 5.28 -19.40
C GLU A 131 -4.46 4.13 -19.89
N TYR A 132 -5.68 4.00 -19.34
CA TYR A 132 -6.66 3.00 -19.77
C TYR A 132 -7.01 3.15 -21.25
N GLN A 133 -7.32 4.38 -21.71
CA GLN A 133 -7.66 4.65 -23.11
C GLN A 133 -6.45 4.44 -24.03
N ALA A 134 -5.24 4.81 -23.60
CA ALA A 134 -4.02 4.56 -24.35
C ALA A 134 -3.77 3.05 -24.53
N ALA A 135 -3.95 2.25 -23.47
CA ALA A 135 -3.81 0.80 -23.54
C ALA A 135 -4.86 0.16 -24.46
N LYS A 136 -6.14 0.58 -24.39
CA LYS A 136 -7.19 0.13 -25.32
C LYS A 136 -6.79 0.39 -26.78
N LYS A 137 -6.33 1.61 -27.06
CA LYS A 137 -5.91 1.99 -28.41
C LYS A 137 -4.71 1.17 -28.89
N LEU A 138 -3.75 0.90 -28.01
CA LEU A 138 -2.58 0.08 -28.34
C LEU A 138 -2.97 -1.36 -28.69
N LEU A 139 -3.94 -1.92 -27.99
CA LEU A 139 -4.45 -3.28 -28.21
C LEU A 139 -5.51 -3.37 -29.33
N ALA A 140 -5.94 -2.23 -29.88
CA ALA A 140 -6.99 -2.11 -30.91
C ALA A 140 -8.33 -2.77 -30.49
N ILE A 141 -8.73 -2.62 -29.20
CA ILE A 141 -9.96 -3.16 -28.64
C ILE A 141 -10.89 -2.05 -28.12
#